data_3592405d416abb1d15c944c407abebc4
#
_entry.id   3592405d416abb1d15c944c407abebc4
#
_cell.length_a   1.000
_cell.length_b   1.000
_cell.length_c   1.000
_cell.angle_alpha   90.00
_cell.angle_beta   90.00
_cell.angle_gamma   90.00
#
_symmetry.space_group_name_H-M   'P 1'
#
loop_
_entity.id
_entity.type
_entity.pdbx_description
1 polymer ?
#
loop_
_entity_poly.entity_id
_entity_poly.type
_entity_poly.pdbx_seq_one_letter_code
_entity_poly.pdbx_strand_id
1 'polypeptide(L)'
;MGERRDITQAFENVGKVLRAADATFDDVVEMVTYHLDMRDLTLFMEVKNRYFTGRVPAWTGIGVTALAMPGLVVEIKCTARLLR
;
A
#
# COMPACT_ATOMS: atom_id res chain seq x y z
N MET A 1 -12.92 -0.76 11.87
CA MET A 1 -12.51 0.30 12.75
C MET A 1 -11.60 1.27 12.02
N GLY A 2 -11.09 2.30 12.71
CA GLY A 2 -10.29 3.35 12.10
C GLY A 2 -9.06 2.86 11.37
N GLU A 3 -8.36 1.87 11.94
CA GLU A 3 -7.13 1.37 11.36
C GLU A 3 -7.35 0.69 10.00
N ARG A 4 -8.40 -0.13 9.89
CA ARG A 4 -8.75 -0.75 8.60
C ARG A 4 -9.10 0.32 7.57
N ARG A 5 -9.85 1.34 7.99
CA ARG A 5 -10.23 2.44 7.10
C ARG A 5 -9.00 3.22 6.64
N ASP A 6 -8.06 3.45 7.54
CA ASP A 6 -6.84 4.20 7.21
C ASP A 6 -5.98 3.42 6.21
N ILE A 7 -5.86 2.11 6.38
CA ILE A 7 -5.13 1.26 5.45
C ILE A 7 -5.83 1.25 4.09
N THR A 8 -7.15 1.10 4.09
CA THR A 8 -7.94 1.12 2.86
C THR A 8 -7.75 2.44 2.13
N GLN A 9 -7.79 3.56 2.87
CA GLN A 9 -7.60 4.87 2.26
C GLN A 9 -6.21 5.01 1.63
N ALA A 10 -5.19 4.43 2.26
CA ALA A 10 -3.84 4.46 1.70
C ALA A 10 -3.80 3.74 0.36
N PHE A 11 -4.45 2.57 0.24
CA PHE A 11 -4.52 1.86 -1.03
C PHE A 11 -5.36 2.61 -2.06
N GLU A 12 -6.46 3.24 -1.64
CA GLU A 12 -7.27 4.06 -2.55
C GLU A 12 -6.45 5.20 -3.13
N ASN A 13 -5.62 5.82 -2.31
CA ASN A 13 -4.74 6.89 -2.76
C ASN A 13 -3.70 6.39 -3.76
N VAL A 14 -3.12 5.22 -3.51
CA VAL A 14 -2.20 4.58 -4.46
C VAL A 14 -2.91 4.33 -5.78
N GLY A 15 -4.15 3.83 -5.73
CA GLY A 15 -4.95 3.58 -6.92
C GLY A 15 -5.18 4.84 -7.74
N LYS A 16 -5.41 5.98 -7.08
CA LYS A 16 -5.57 7.26 -7.79
C LYS A 16 -4.30 7.66 -8.52
N VAL A 17 -3.15 7.50 -7.87
CA VAL A 17 -1.86 7.83 -8.50
C VAL A 17 -1.60 6.91 -9.68
N LEU A 18 -1.87 5.62 -9.52
CA LEU A 18 -1.69 4.65 -10.60
C LEU A 18 -2.55 5.02 -11.80
N ARG A 19 -3.83 5.34 -11.57
CA ARG A 19 -4.74 5.72 -12.67
C ARG A 19 -4.27 7.00 -13.37
N ALA A 20 -3.74 7.96 -12.62
CA ALA A 20 -3.20 9.17 -13.22
C ALA A 20 -2.01 8.87 -14.13
N ALA A 21 -1.29 7.78 -13.88
CA ALA A 21 -0.18 7.34 -14.71
C ALA A 21 -0.60 6.28 -15.74
N ASP A 22 -1.90 6.08 -15.91
CA ASP A 22 -2.48 5.09 -16.82
C ASP A 22 -2.04 3.67 -16.46
N ALA A 23 -2.00 3.37 -15.17
CA ALA A 23 -1.57 2.08 -14.64
C ALA A 23 -2.64 1.50 -13.71
N THR A 24 -2.48 0.22 -13.37
CA THR A 24 -3.33 -0.48 -12.41
C THR A 24 -2.47 -1.18 -11.38
N PHE A 25 -3.10 -1.78 -10.37
CA PHE A 25 -2.38 -2.56 -9.37
C PHE A 25 -1.64 -3.76 -9.99
N ASP A 26 -2.11 -4.28 -11.13
CA ASP A 26 -1.43 -5.37 -11.82
C ASP A 26 -0.07 -4.95 -12.39
N ASP A 27 0.14 -3.65 -12.58
CA ASP A 27 1.41 -3.12 -13.08
C ASP A 27 2.45 -2.95 -11.97
N VAL A 28 2.04 -3.06 -10.71
CA VAL A 28 2.96 -2.89 -9.57
C VAL A 28 3.85 -4.12 -9.46
N VAL A 29 5.16 -3.87 -9.48
CA VAL A 29 6.16 -4.95 -9.39
C VAL A 29 6.82 -5.01 -8.03
N GLU A 30 6.83 -3.88 -7.31
CA GLU A 30 7.44 -3.81 -5.99
C GLU A 30 6.64 -2.87 -5.11
N MET A 31 6.50 -3.25 -3.83
CA MET A 31 5.83 -2.43 -2.85
C MET A 31 6.64 -2.40 -1.57
N VAL A 32 6.86 -1.20 -1.04
CA VAL A 32 7.49 -1.02 0.27
C VAL A 32 6.47 -0.28 1.14
N THR A 33 6.25 -0.80 2.34
CA THR A 33 5.29 -0.19 3.25
C THR A 33 5.95 0.13 4.58
N TYR A 34 5.54 1.24 5.17
CA TYR A 34 6.12 1.76 6.41
C TYR A 34 4.99 1.83 7.44
N HIS A 35 5.19 1.17 8.57
CA HIS A 35 4.14 1.00 9.59
C HIS A 35 4.57 1.58 10.92
N LEU A 36 3.68 2.35 11.55
CA LEU A 36 3.93 2.82 12.91
C LEU A 36 3.84 1.66 13.91
N ASP A 37 3.02 0.66 13.63
CA ASP A 37 2.81 -0.47 14.52
C ASP A 37 2.79 -1.76 13.70
N MET A 38 3.85 -2.57 13.84
CA MET A 38 3.96 -3.81 13.08
C MET A 38 2.91 -4.86 13.47
N ARG A 39 2.19 -4.64 14.58
CA ARG A 39 1.09 -5.53 14.94
C ARG A 39 -0.09 -5.43 13.97
N ASP A 40 -0.11 -4.42 13.11
CA ASP A 40 -1.18 -4.27 12.12
C ASP A 40 -0.93 -5.04 10.82
N LEU A 41 0.17 -5.80 10.73
CA LEU A 41 0.53 -6.49 9.48
C LEU A 41 -0.54 -7.45 8.99
N THR A 42 -1.17 -8.21 9.91
CA THR A 42 -2.22 -9.15 9.51
C THR A 42 -3.38 -8.41 8.88
N LEU A 43 -3.82 -7.32 9.50
CA LEU A 43 -4.89 -6.48 8.96
C LEU A 43 -4.47 -5.86 7.64
N PHE A 44 -3.23 -5.39 7.56
CA PHE A 44 -2.70 -4.81 6.32
C PHE A 44 -2.75 -5.82 5.19
N MET A 45 -2.35 -7.06 5.45
CA MET A 45 -2.36 -8.13 4.44
C MET A 45 -3.77 -8.43 3.94
N GLU A 46 -4.74 -8.43 4.85
CA GLU A 46 -6.14 -8.64 4.45
C GLU A 46 -6.61 -7.56 3.48
N VAL A 47 -6.32 -6.30 3.79
CA VAL A 47 -6.71 -5.19 2.93
C VAL A 47 -5.94 -5.25 1.62
N LYS A 48 -4.62 -5.47 1.70
CA LYS A 48 -3.77 -5.56 0.51
C LYS A 48 -4.30 -6.60 -0.48
N ASN A 49 -4.73 -7.74 0.00
CA ASN A 49 -5.18 -8.82 -0.87
C ASN A 49 -6.43 -8.48 -1.66
N ARG A 50 -7.16 -7.46 -1.27
CA ARG A 50 -8.33 -6.98 -2.03
C ARG A 50 -7.90 -6.18 -3.25
N TYR A 51 -6.71 -5.62 -3.24
CA TYR A 51 -6.22 -4.78 -4.34
C TYR A 51 -5.31 -5.54 -5.29
N PHE A 52 -4.62 -6.56 -4.82
CA PHE A 52 -3.72 -7.37 -5.64
C PHE A 52 -4.34 -8.74 -5.87
N THR A 53 -5.32 -8.79 -6.78
CA THR A 53 -6.07 -10.01 -7.06
C THR A 53 -5.48 -10.82 -8.21
N GLY A 54 -4.61 -10.21 -9.01
CA GLY A 54 -3.91 -10.88 -10.10
C GLY A 54 -2.45 -11.12 -9.73
N ARG A 55 -1.57 -10.28 -10.25
CA ARG A 55 -0.14 -10.37 -9.96
C ARG A 55 0.15 -9.84 -8.57
N VAL A 56 0.99 -10.55 -7.82
CA VAL A 56 1.40 -10.12 -6.48
C VAL A 56 2.79 -9.51 -6.58
N PRO A 57 2.97 -8.26 -6.14
CA PRO A 57 4.28 -7.62 -6.18
C PRO A 57 5.22 -8.16 -5.10
N ALA A 58 6.53 -7.95 -5.30
CA ALA A 58 7.47 -8.12 -4.21
C ALA A 58 7.16 -7.09 -3.14
N TRP A 59 7.15 -7.52 -1.87
CA TRP A 59 6.73 -6.64 -0.79
C TRP A 59 7.71 -6.68 0.38
N THR A 60 8.07 -5.49 0.87
CA THR A 60 8.86 -5.31 2.09
C THR A 60 8.09 -4.41 3.03
N GLY A 61 7.83 -4.91 4.25
CA GLY A 61 7.18 -4.12 5.29
C GLY A 61 8.19 -3.70 6.33
N ILE A 62 8.20 -2.42 6.69
CA ILE A 62 9.19 -1.81 7.59
C ILE A 62 8.47 -1.09 8.72
N GLY A 63 8.89 -1.39 9.96
CA GLY A 63 8.40 -0.65 11.11
C GLY A 63 9.20 0.64 11.29
N VAL A 64 8.50 1.73 11.58
CA VAL A 64 9.13 3.04 11.76
C VAL A 64 8.58 3.71 13.02
N THR A 65 9.32 4.69 13.55
CA THR A 65 8.90 5.40 14.74
C THR A 65 7.99 6.59 14.44
N ALA A 66 8.00 7.07 13.20
CA ALA A 66 7.17 8.20 12.80
C ALA A 66 6.98 8.17 11.29
N LEU A 67 5.89 8.77 10.83
CA LEU A 67 5.62 8.98 9.42
C LEU A 67 5.61 10.48 9.14
N ALA A 68 5.60 10.84 7.85
CA ALA A 68 5.75 12.23 7.43
C ALA A 68 4.66 13.14 7.99
N MET A 69 3.44 12.61 8.16
CA MET A 69 2.32 13.41 8.64
C MET A 69 1.70 12.80 9.89
N PRO A 70 1.36 13.62 10.90
CA PRO A 70 0.67 13.10 12.09
C PRO A 70 -0.64 12.45 11.70
N GLY A 71 -0.98 11.38 12.40
CA GLY A 71 -2.25 10.68 12.18
C GLY A 71 -2.19 9.57 11.17
N LEU A 72 -1.14 9.49 10.35
CA LEU A 72 -0.96 8.35 9.44
C LEU A 72 -0.54 7.12 10.23
N VAL A 73 -1.06 5.96 9.84
CA VAL A 73 -0.67 4.67 10.44
C VAL A 73 0.22 3.87 9.52
N VAL A 74 0.17 4.15 8.22
CA VAL A 74 0.95 3.43 7.22
C VAL A 74 1.25 4.36 6.04
N GLU A 75 2.39 4.10 5.40
CA GLU A 75 2.76 4.74 4.13
C GLU A 75 3.10 3.65 3.14
N ILE A 76 2.66 3.81 1.89
CA ILE A 76 2.86 2.81 0.83
C ILE A 76 3.63 3.43 -0.31
N LYS A 77 4.72 2.77 -0.69
CA LYS A 77 5.51 3.15 -1.86
C LYS A 77 5.42 2.00 -2.87
N CYS A 78 4.97 2.31 -4.08
CA CYS A 78 4.87 1.31 -5.14
C CYS A 78 5.75 1.70 -6.31
N THR A 79 6.30 0.68 -6.96
CA THR A 79 6.97 0.83 -8.24
C THR A 79 6.15 0.05 -9.26
N ALA A 80 5.69 0.75 -10.29
CA ALA A 80 4.91 0.14 -11.37
C ALA A 80 5.72 0.12 -12.64
N ARG A 81 5.52 -0.94 -13.42
CA ARG A 81 6.20 -1.10 -14.70
C ARG A 81 5.14 -1.15 -15.79
N LEU A 82 5.21 -0.21 -16.72
CA LEU A 82 4.29 -0.12 -17.84
C LEU A 82 4.99 -0.70 -19.09
N LEU A 83 4.39 -1.75 -19.64
CA LEU A 83 4.90 -2.43 -20.84
C LEU A 83 4.06 -2.02 -22.05
N ARG A 84 4.17 -0.74 -22.43
CA ARG A 84 3.38 -0.18 -23.54
C ARG A 84 4.26 0.54 -24.52
#